data_f45099c84a310d52c8276c788fc01b9e
#
_entry.id   f45099c84a310d52c8276c788fc01b9e
#
_cell.length_a   1.000
_cell.length_b   1.000
_cell.length_c   1.000
_cell.angle_alpha   90.00
_cell.angle_beta   90.00
_cell.angle_gamma   90.00
#
_symmetry.space_group_name_H-M   'P 1'
#
loop_
_entity.id
_entity.type
_entity.pdbx_description
1 polymer ?
#
loop_
_entity_poly.entity_id
_entity_poly.type
_entity_poly.pdbx_seq_one_letter_code
_entity_poly.pdbx_strand_id
1 'polypeptide(L)'
;MTEPEVLQALTALAQASRLQIFRQLVVMGPLGMTPGRLAEVLALSPTALSFHLKELTAAGLITQERDGRFLIYRAATDTMSALLSYLSLNCCDVSNPVPSRSFAMSKNVMNVLFICTHNSARSIMAEALLNQLGAGRFHAYSAGSTPAGQVNPKAIELLERHHFRVGELRSKDWAEFAAPGAPKMDFVLTVCDKAAGEVCPVWPGQPLSAHWGIPDPAAATGSAEHIDHAFTDAFLVLQRRISLFLNLPFEKLARLSLLKELQDIGTARHD
;
A
#
# COMPACT_ATOMS: atom_id res chain seq x y z
N MET A 1 -11.17 -16.28 -20.22
CA MET A 1 -10.61 -17.64 -20.07
C MET A 1 -11.72 -18.67 -20.21
N THR A 2 -11.44 -19.76 -20.86
CA THR A 2 -12.31 -20.96 -20.93
C THR A 2 -12.06 -21.84 -19.71
N GLU A 3 -13.01 -22.74 -19.38
CA GLU A 3 -12.86 -23.65 -18.24
C GLU A 3 -11.59 -24.55 -18.34
N PRO A 4 -11.21 -25.12 -19.50
CA PRO A 4 -9.94 -25.84 -19.64
C PRO A 4 -8.72 -25.01 -19.33
N GLU A 5 -8.67 -23.74 -19.76
CA GLU A 5 -7.56 -22.81 -19.45
C GLU A 5 -7.48 -22.52 -17.96
N VAL A 6 -8.63 -22.36 -17.29
CA VAL A 6 -8.70 -22.18 -15.84
C VAL A 6 -8.15 -23.38 -15.08
N LEU A 7 -8.58 -24.60 -15.48
CA LEU A 7 -8.09 -25.84 -14.87
C LEU A 7 -6.58 -26.01 -15.07
N GLN A 8 -6.07 -25.67 -16.24
CA GLN A 8 -4.64 -25.73 -16.55
C GLN A 8 -3.85 -24.73 -15.67
N ALA A 9 -4.32 -23.49 -15.53
CA ALA A 9 -3.69 -22.48 -14.70
C ALA A 9 -3.69 -22.87 -13.20
N LEU A 10 -4.81 -23.35 -12.69
CA LEU A 10 -4.93 -23.82 -11.30
C LEU A 10 -4.01 -25.03 -11.05
N THR A 11 -3.99 -26.01 -11.96
CA THR A 11 -3.11 -27.18 -11.86
C THR A 11 -1.64 -26.78 -11.86
N ALA A 12 -1.27 -25.80 -12.70
CA ALA A 12 0.10 -25.29 -12.74
C ALA A 12 0.48 -24.61 -11.41
N LEU A 13 -0.41 -23.87 -10.78
CA LEU A 13 -0.15 -23.18 -9.51
C LEU A 13 -0.24 -24.10 -8.29
N ALA A 14 -0.91 -25.23 -8.38
CA ALA A 14 -1.11 -26.18 -7.28
C ALA A 14 0.16 -26.98 -6.87
N GLN A 15 1.35 -26.43 -7.15
CA GLN A 15 2.64 -27.02 -6.76
C GLN A 15 3.55 -25.91 -6.19
N ALA A 16 4.12 -26.18 -5.01
CA ALA A 16 4.83 -25.19 -4.19
C ALA A 16 5.94 -24.45 -4.96
N SER A 17 6.83 -25.17 -5.66
CA SER A 17 7.93 -24.54 -6.40
C SER A 17 7.41 -23.69 -7.57
N ARG A 18 6.36 -24.12 -8.27
CA ARG A 18 5.77 -23.31 -9.35
C ARG A 18 5.12 -22.03 -8.83
N LEU A 19 4.41 -22.12 -7.70
CA LEU A 19 3.85 -20.94 -7.04
C LEU A 19 4.95 -19.96 -6.59
N GLN A 20 6.05 -20.47 -6.04
CA GLN A 20 7.21 -19.63 -5.65
C GLN A 20 7.86 -18.96 -6.85
N ILE A 21 8.07 -19.68 -7.97
CA ILE A 21 8.61 -19.12 -9.21
C ILE A 21 7.70 -18.00 -9.71
N PHE A 22 6.39 -18.25 -9.78
CA PHE A 22 5.42 -17.24 -10.23
C PHE A 22 5.46 -15.99 -9.34
N ARG A 23 5.46 -16.14 -8.01
CA ARG A 23 5.55 -15.04 -7.06
C ARG A 23 6.84 -14.21 -7.22
N GLN A 24 7.99 -14.86 -7.43
CA GLN A 24 9.26 -14.17 -7.68
C GLN A 24 9.19 -13.33 -8.97
N LEU A 25 8.61 -13.86 -10.03
CA LEU A 25 8.43 -13.13 -11.27
C LEU A 25 7.46 -11.95 -11.14
N VAL A 26 6.41 -12.08 -10.33
CA VAL A 26 5.50 -10.97 -10.00
C VAL A 26 6.24 -9.85 -9.26
N VAL A 27 7.10 -10.20 -8.28
CA VAL A 27 7.90 -9.22 -7.52
C VAL A 27 8.88 -8.49 -8.45
N MET A 28 9.49 -9.18 -9.40
CA MET A 28 10.42 -8.59 -10.37
C MET A 28 9.74 -7.72 -11.44
N GLY A 29 8.44 -7.92 -11.62
CA GLY A 29 7.63 -7.12 -12.55
C GLY A 29 8.15 -7.15 -13.99
N PRO A 30 8.17 -5.98 -14.67
CA PRO A 30 8.59 -5.89 -16.09
C PRO A 30 10.04 -6.28 -16.36
N LEU A 31 10.91 -6.23 -15.37
CA LEU A 31 12.32 -6.62 -15.54
C LEU A 31 12.47 -8.12 -15.80
N GLY A 32 11.62 -8.94 -15.18
CA GLY A 32 11.69 -10.39 -15.28
C GLY A 32 12.96 -10.98 -14.68
N MET A 33 13.21 -12.27 -14.90
CA MET A 33 14.39 -12.96 -14.40
C MET A 33 14.90 -14.01 -15.40
N THR A 34 16.21 -14.23 -15.40
CA THR A 34 16.84 -15.34 -16.13
C THR A 34 16.68 -16.66 -15.36
N PRO A 35 16.67 -17.83 -16.02
CA PRO A 35 16.64 -19.14 -15.35
C PRO A 35 17.75 -19.32 -14.30
N GLY A 36 18.95 -18.88 -14.60
CA GLY A 36 20.08 -18.97 -13.66
C GLY A 36 19.79 -18.23 -12.36
N ARG A 37 19.28 -17.00 -12.46
CA ARG A 37 18.94 -16.20 -11.28
C ARG A 37 17.77 -16.79 -10.48
N LEU A 38 16.74 -17.33 -11.16
CA LEU A 38 15.63 -18.04 -10.51
C LEU A 38 16.12 -19.29 -9.77
N ALA A 39 17.03 -20.07 -10.37
CA ALA A 39 17.62 -21.24 -9.75
C ALA A 39 18.36 -20.92 -8.44
N GLU A 40 19.17 -19.85 -8.46
CA GLU A 40 19.89 -19.35 -7.29
C GLU A 40 18.95 -18.92 -6.17
N VAL A 41 17.99 -18.02 -6.48
CA VAL A 41 17.09 -17.43 -5.48
C VAL A 41 16.20 -18.47 -4.83
N LEU A 42 15.76 -19.48 -5.60
CA LEU A 42 14.83 -20.51 -5.14
C LEU A 42 15.52 -21.80 -4.71
N ALA A 43 16.84 -21.88 -4.79
CA ALA A 43 17.65 -23.07 -4.51
C ALA A 43 17.16 -24.32 -5.26
N LEU A 44 16.77 -24.15 -6.55
CA LEU A 44 16.30 -25.22 -7.42
C LEU A 44 17.39 -25.70 -8.37
N SER A 45 17.43 -27.00 -8.64
CA SER A 45 18.30 -27.50 -9.69
C SER A 45 17.86 -27.00 -11.07
N PRO A 46 18.79 -26.79 -12.02
CA PRO A 46 18.45 -26.33 -13.37
C PRO A 46 17.42 -27.22 -14.09
N THR A 47 17.51 -28.53 -13.89
CA THR A 47 16.59 -29.51 -14.48
C THR A 47 15.18 -29.36 -13.91
N ALA A 48 15.04 -29.28 -12.58
CA ALA A 48 13.74 -29.06 -11.92
C ALA A 48 13.13 -27.72 -12.34
N LEU A 49 13.94 -26.66 -12.34
CA LEU A 49 13.46 -25.34 -12.76
C LEU A 49 12.97 -25.34 -14.20
N SER A 50 13.70 -25.97 -15.14
CA SER A 50 13.29 -26.04 -16.55
C SER A 50 11.93 -26.74 -16.72
N PHE A 51 11.67 -27.79 -15.95
CA PHE A 51 10.37 -28.46 -15.94
C PHE A 51 9.27 -27.52 -15.42
N HIS A 52 9.49 -26.83 -14.30
CA HIS A 52 8.51 -25.91 -13.73
C HIS A 52 8.22 -24.73 -14.65
N LEU A 53 9.25 -24.15 -15.28
CA LEU A 53 9.08 -23.05 -16.23
C LEU A 53 8.26 -23.49 -17.46
N LYS A 54 8.51 -24.71 -17.97
CA LYS A 54 7.71 -25.27 -19.08
C LYS A 54 6.24 -25.38 -18.72
N GLU A 55 5.90 -25.92 -17.54
CA GLU A 55 4.52 -26.05 -17.07
C GLU A 55 3.82 -24.70 -16.89
N LEU A 56 4.51 -23.72 -16.29
CA LEU A 56 3.97 -22.37 -16.12
C LEU A 56 3.77 -21.64 -17.45
N THR A 57 4.70 -21.83 -18.40
CA THR A 57 4.58 -21.27 -19.76
C THR A 57 3.43 -21.91 -20.52
N ALA A 58 3.27 -23.23 -20.46
CA ALA A 58 2.18 -23.95 -21.10
C ALA A 58 0.80 -23.52 -20.56
N ALA A 59 0.74 -23.15 -19.28
CA ALA A 59 -0.45 -22.60 -18.64
C ALA A 59 -0.68 -21.10 -18.91
N GLY A 60 0.18 -20.46 -19.69
CA GLY A 60 0.10 -19.02 -19.99
C GLY A 60 0.34 -18.10 -18.78
N LEU A 61 0.81 -18.62 -17.65
CA LEU A 61 1.03 -17.87 -16.43
C LEU A 61 2.33 -17.05 -16.45
N ILE A 62 3.29 -17.47 -17.27
CA ILE A 62 4.53 -16.75 -17.52
C ILE A 62 4.80 -16.65 -19.01
N THR A 63 5.51 -15.59 -19.40
CA THR A 63 6.03 -15.40 -20.75
C THR A 63 7.54 -15.54 -20.76
N GLN A 64 8.11 -15.86 -21.93
CA GLN A 64 9.55 -15.87 -22.12
C GLN A 64 9.92 -14.99 -23.31
N GLU A 65 10.98 -14.24 -23.18
CA GLU A 65 11.50 -13.36 -24.21
C GLU A 65 13.02 -13.47 -24.29
N ARG A 66 13.59 -13.37 -25.51
CA ARG A 66 15.03 -13.31 -25.69
C ARG A 66 15.50 -11.86 -25.67
N ASP A 67 16.43 -11.57 -24.78
CA ASP A 67 17.18 -10.33 -24.74
C ASP A 67 18.66 -10.65 -25.01
N GLY A 68 19.08 -10.47 -26.27
CA GLY A 68 20.37 -10.88 -26.74
C GLY A 68 20.60 -12.39 -26.55
N ARG A 69 21.61 -12.77 -25.76
CA ARG A 69 21.92 -14.17 -25.41
C ARG A 69 21.16 -14.72 -24.22
N PHE A 70 20.40 -13.88 -23.54
CA PHE A 70 19.66 -14.26 -22.33
C PHE A 70 18.20 -14.56 -22.66
N LEU A 71 17.66 -15.53 -21.95
CA LEU A 71 16.23 -15.81 -21.92
C LEU A 71 15.66 -15.21 -20.62
N ILE A 72 14.68 -14.35 -20.73
CA ILE A 72 14.06 -13.65 -19.61
C ILE A 72 12.62 -14.12 -19.46
N TYR A 73 12.25 -14.54 -18.27
CA TYR A 73 10.88 -14.91 -17.89
C TYR A 73 10.19 -13.80 -17.13
N ARG A 74 8.89 -13.58 -17.41
CA ARG A 74 8.04 -12.59 -16.74
C ARG A 74 6.71 -13.21 -16.36
N ALA A 75 6.09 -12.73 -15.28
CA ALA A 75 4.73 -13.11 -14.94
C ALA A 75 3.74 -12.52 -15.94
N ALA A 76 2.79 -13.35 -16.40
CA ALA A 76 1.67 -12.91 -17.23
C ALA A 76 0.51 -12.46 -16.32
N THR A 77 0.56 -11.22 -15.86
CA THR A 77 -0.40 -10.65 -14.91
C THR A 77 -1.83 -10.60 -15.47
N ASP A 78 -1.98 -10.43 -16.79
CA ASP A 78 -3.27 -10.42 -17.47
C ASP A 78 -3.95 -11.79 -17.39
N THR A 79 -3.19 -12.89 -17.56
CA THR A 79 -3.70 -14.26 -17.39
C THR A 79 -4.16 -14.51 -15.95
N MET A 80 -3.41 -14.02 -14.96
CA MET A 80 -3.81 -14.10 -13.55
C MET A 80 -5.09 -13.30 -13.28
N SER A 81 -5.19 -12.08 -13.82
CA SER A 81 -6.40 -11.25 -13.69
C SER A 81 -7.63 -11.93 -14.33
N ALA A 82 -7.46 -12.53 -15.50
CA ALA A 82 -8.51 -13.29 -16.17
C ALA A 82 -8.95 -14.53 -15.38
N LEU A 83 -8.00 -15.26 -14.75
CA LEU A 83 -8.27 -16.40 -13.86
C LEU A 83 -9.09 -15.96 -12.65
N LEU A 84 -8.68 -14.90 -11.97
CA LEU A 84 -9.39 -14.37 -10.81
C LEU A 84 -10.81 -13.91 -11.18
N SER A 85 -10.96 -13.25 -12.32
CA SER A 85 -12.27 -12.82 -12.83
C SER A 85 -13.17 -14.02 -13.12
N TYR A 86 -12.65 -15.08 -13.79
CA TYR A 86 -13.42 -16.28 -14.05
C TYR A 86 -13.90 -16.97 -12.77
N LEU A 87 -13.00 -17.14 -11.79
CA LEU A 87 -13.35 -17.75 -10.50
C LEU A 87 -14.38 -16.91 -9.74
N SER A 88 -14.25 -15.60 -9.75
CA SER A 88 -15.21 -14.71 -9.11
C SER A 88 -16.60 -14.79 -9.74
N LEU A 89 -16.68 -14.89 -11.06
CA LEU A 89 -17.95 -14.90 -11.80
C LEU A 89 -18.64 -16.27 -11.80
N ASN A 90 -17.88 -17.38 -11.77
CA ASN A 90 -18.43 -18.71 -11.99
C ASN A 90 -18.37 -19.63 -10.77
N CYS A 91 -17.51 -19.32 -9.78
CA CYS A 91 -17.32 -20.17 -8.59
C CYS A 91 -17.72 -19.48 -7.29
N CYS A 92 -17.97 -18.15 -7.32
CA CYS A 92 -18.54 -17.45 -6.18
C CYS A 92 -20.04 -17.27 -6.44
N ASP A 93 -20.88 -17.82 -5.57
CA ASP A 93 -22.34 -17.71 -5.68
C ASP A 93 -22.77 -16.23 -5.54
N VAL A 94 -23.06 -15.59 -6.68
CA VAL A 94 -23.55 -14.21 -6.76
C VAL A 94 -25.04 -14.14 -6.36
N SER A 95 -25.73 -15.29 -6.24
CA SER A 95 -27.17 -15.38 -5.97
C SER A 95 -27.52 -15.41 -4.48
N ASN A 96 -26.54 -15.60 -3.60
CA ASN A 96 -26.70 -15.41 -2.17
C ASN A 96 -25.73 -14.30 -1.74
N PRO A 97 -26.12 -13.03 -1.79
CA PRO A 97 -25.33 -12.04 -1.11
C PRO A 97 -25.39 -12.47 0.36
N VAL A 98 -24.34 -13.16 0.89
CA VAL A 98 -23.93 -12.89 2.26
C VAL A 98 -24.17 -11.40 2.36
N PRO A 99 -24.90 -10.86 3.36
CA PRO A 99 -25.04 -9.43 3.47
C PRO A 99 -23.62 -8.88 3.67
N SER A 100 -22.85 -8.92 2.61
CA SER A 100 -21.88 -7.94 2.35
C SER A 100 -22.74 -6.70 2.50
N ARG A 101 -22.59 -5.99 3.63
CA ARG A 101 -22.72 -4.56 3.52
C ARG A 101 -21.84 -4.29 2.30
N SER A 102 -22.48 -4.42 1.14
CA SER A 102 -22.00 -3.84 -0.07
C SER A 102 -21.65 -2.44 0.37
N PHE A 103 -20.38 -2.12 0.43
CA PHE A 103 -19.96 -0.82 0.05
C PHE A 103 -20.44 -0.74 -1.41
N ALA A 104 -21.79 -0.67 -1.57
CA ALA A 104 -22.38 -0.10 -2.74
C ALA A 104 -21.49 1.11 -2.97
N MET A 105 -21.02 1.33 -4.16
CA MET A 105 -20.42 2.60 -4.59
C MET A 105 -21.40 3.73 -4.28
N SER A 106 -21.74 3.85 -2.99
CA SER A 106 -22.11 5.05 -2.35
C SER A 106 -20.85 5.89 -2.48
N LYS A 107 -20.96 7.01 -3.15
CA LYS A 107 -19.98 8.07 -3.34
C LYS A 107 -19.37 8.60 -2.03
N ASN A 108 -19.13 7.77 -1.05
CA ASN A 108 -18.57 8.18 0.22
C ASN A 108 -17.06 8.06 0.14
N VAL A 109 -16.47 9.21 -0.11
CA VAL A 109 -15.04 9.44 0.09
C VAL A 109 -14.69 8.99 1.51
N MET A 110 -13.72 8.09 1.67
CA MET A 110 -13.28 7.59 2.97
C MET A 110 -12.40 8.63 3.67
N ASN A 111 -12.65 8.86 4.95
CA ASN A 111 -11.92 9.84 5.76
C ASN A 111 -10.75 9.18 6.49
N VAL A 112 -9.56 9.75 6.34
CA VAL A 112 -8.31 9.27 6.95
C VAL A 112 -7.70 10.38 7.79
N LEU A 113 -7.45 10.11 9.08
CA LEU A 113 -6.77 11.05 9.97
C LEU A 113 -5.34 10.57 10.25
N PHE A 114 -4.36 11.39 9.89
CA PHE A 114 -2.96 11.18 10.26
C PHE A 114 -2.62 11.91 11.54
N ILE A 115 -2.04 11.22 12.52
CA ILE A 115 -1.70 11.78 13.83
C ILE A 115 -0.20 11.74 14.07
N CYS A 116 0.36 12.85 14.51
CA CYS A 116 1.68 12.92 15.14
C CYS A 116 1.61 13.82 16.39
N THR A 117 2.72 14.05 17.08
CA THR A 117 2.70 14.90 18.28
C THR A 117 2.41 16.37 17.94
N HIS A 118 3.19 16.97 17.05
CA HIS A 118 3.18 18.41 16.84
C HIS A 118 2.32 18.88 15.64
N ASN A 119 1.86 18.00 14.78
CA ASN A 119 1.16 18.34 13.53
C ASN A 119 1.86 19.46 12.74
N SER A 120 3.16 19.32 12.55
CA SER A 120 3.97 20.33 11.85
C SER A 120 4.68 19.81 10.59
N ALA A 121 5.05 18.51 10.54
CA ALA A 121 5.76 17.92 9.41
C ALA A 121 5.13 16.60 8.95
N ARG A 122 5.38 15.48 9.65
CA ARG A 122 5.02 14.12 9.21
C ARG A 122 3.55 13.96 8.83
N SER A 123 2.63 14.27 9.73
CA SER A 123 1.18 14.14 9.48
C SER A 123 0.68 15.15 8.43
N ILE A 124 1.29 16.34 8.35
CA ILE A 124 1.00 17.34 7.31
C ILE A 124 1.39 16.82 5.93
N MET A 125 2.60 16.26 5.77
CA MET A 125 3.03 15.66 4.52
C MET A 125 2.14 14.48 4.11
N ALA A 126 1.73 13.65 5.09
CA ALA A 126 0.81 12.53 4.83
C ALA A 126 -0.58 12.99 4.37
N GLU A 127 -1.14 14.06 4.99
CA GLU A 127 -2.40 14.69 4.58
C GLU A 127 -2.32 15.17 3.13
N ALA A 128 -1.27 15.92 2.77
CA ALA A 128 -1.08 16.43 1.42
C ALA A 128 -0.93 15.30 0.39
N LEU A 129 -0.11 14.29 0.69
CA LEU A 129 0.12 13.12 -0.16
C LEU A 129 -1.17 12.36 -0.45
N LEU A 130 -1.94 12.02 0.59
CA LEU A 130 -3.16 11.22 0.40
C LEU A 130 -4.26 12.01 -0.29
N ASN A 131 -4.42 13.30 -0.02
CA ASN A 131 -5.39 14.16 -0.70
C ASN A 131 -5.11 14.28 -2.20
N GLN A 132 -3.84 14.30 -2.61
CA GLN A 132 -3.49 14.37 -4.04
C GLN A 132 -3.51 13.00 -4.72
N LEU A 133 -2.87 11.99 -4.12
CA LEU A 133 -2.74 10.66 -4.74
C LEU A 133 -4.03 9.84 -4.66
N GLY A 134 -4.85 10.05 -3.63
CA GLY A 134 -6.11 9.36 -3.38
C GLY A 134 -7.35 10.16 -3.77
N ALA A 135 -7.20 11.24 -4.57
CA ALA A 135 -8.29 12.14 -4.94
C ALA A 135 -9.54 11.41 -5.45
N GLY A 136 -10.71 11.79 -4.92
CA GLY A 136 -12.01 11.19 -5.26
C GLY A 136 -12.33 9.89 -4.51
N ARG A 137 -11.34 9.25 -3.86
CA ARG A 137 -11.53 8.05 -3.04
C ARG A 137 -11.34 8.32 -1.54
N PHE A 138 -10.46 9.23 -1.21
CA PHE A 138 -10.08 9.57 0.16
C PHE A 138 -10.11 11.07 0.39
N HIS A 139 -10.45 11.44 1.62
CA HIS A 139 -10.24 12.77 2.18
C HIS A 139 -9.35 12.62 3.41
N ALA A 140 -8.15 13.17 3.33
CA ALA A 140 -7.18 13.09 4.39
C ALA A 140 -7.20 14.35 5.26
N TYR A 141 -7.00 14.12 6.55
CA TYR A 141 -6.83 15.12 7.59
C TYR A 141 -5.56 14.83 8.36
N SER A 142 -5.03 15.83 9.05
CA SER A 142 -3.94 15.64 10.00
C SER A 142 -4.21 16.35 11.32
N ALA A 143 -3.66 15.83 12.42
CA ALA A 143 -3.75 16.44 13.73
C ALA A 143 -2.55 16.11 14.62
N GLY A 144 -2.41 16.83 15.71
CA GLY A 144 -1.41 16.57 16.75
C GLY A 144 -2.04 16.46 18.13
N SER A 145 -1.38 15.70 19.00
CA SER A 145 -1.73 15.66 20.43
C SER A 145 -1.31 16.93 21.17
N THR A 146 -0.24 17.58 20.67
CA THR A 146 0.28 18.86 21.19
C THR A 146 0.72 19.69 19.98
N PRO A 147 -0.22 20.32 19.25
CA PRO A 147 0.07 21.00 18.00
C PRO A 147 1.01 22.19 18.19
N ALA A 148 1.95 22.34 17.26
CA ALA A 148 2.93 23.44 17.29
C ALA A 148 2.33 24.80 16.89
N GLY A 149 1.07 24.84 16.45
CA GLY A 149 0.38 26.06 15.99
C GLY A 149 0.74 26.48 14.57
N GLN A 150 1.87 26.00 14.02
CA GLN A 150 2.30 26.30 12.64
C GLN A 150 2.88 25.06 11.96
N VAL A 151 2.79 25.05 10.63
CA VAL A 151 3.42 24.02 9.80
C VAL A 151 4.91 24.34 9.65
N ASN A 152 5.74 23.28 9.64
CA ASN A 152 7.17 23.45 9.45
C ASN A 152 7.48 23.97 8.04
N PRO A 153 8.25 25.08 7.90
CA PRO A 153 8.56 25.67 6.59
C PRO A 153 9.22 24.69 5.61
N LYS A 154 10.07 23.76 6.11
CA LYS A 154 10.72 22.76 5.27
C LYS A 154 9.73 21.73 4.71
N ALA A 155 8.68 21.39 5.46
CA ALA A 155 7.61 20.53 4.95
C ALA A 155 6.83 21.23 3.83
N ILE A 156 6.52 22.53 3.99
CA ILE A 156 5.86 23.35 2.95
C ILE A 156 6.73 23.43 1.71
N GLU A 157 8.01 23.85 1.86
CA GLU A 157 8.96 23.96 0.75
C GLU A 157 9.07 22.64 -0.06
N LEU A 158 9.16 21.50 0.63
CA LEU A 158 9.25 20.19 0.00
C LEU A 158 7.96 19.86 -0.77
N LEU A 159 6.80 20.08 -0.16
CA LEU A 159 5.51 19.84 -0.80
C LEU A 159 5.31 20.73 -2.04
N GLU A 160 5.64 22.02 -1.98
CA GLU A 160 5.56 22.94 -3.11
C GLU A 160 6.50 22.52 -4.25
N ARG A 161 7.74 22.10 -3.92
CA ARG A 161 8.71 21.57 -4.89
C ARG A 161 8.17 20.36 -5.65
N HIS A 162 7.35 19.55 -5.00
CA HIS A 162 6.68 18.40 -5.60
C HIS A 162 5.26 18.70 -6.11
N HIS A 163 4.89 19.99 -6.24
CA HIS A 163 3.60 20.46 -6.78
C HIS A 163 2.37 20.02 -5.98
N PHE A 164 2.51 19.83 -4.66
CA PHE A 164 1.37 19.57 -3.79
C PHE A 164 0.67 20.88 -3.38
N ARG A 165 -0.65 20.81 -3.17
CA ARG A 165 -1.43 21.94 -2.66
C ARG A 165 -1.16 22.13 -1.18
N VAL A 166 -0.68 23.32 -0.78
CA VAL A 166 -0.31 23.60 0.61
C VAL A 166 -1.22 24.65 1.29
N GLY A 167 -2.03 25.39 0.53
CA GLY A 167 -2.77 26.54 1.04
C GLY A 167 -3.79 26.27 2.14
N GLU A 168 -4.25 25.03 2.27
CA GLU A 168 -5.21 24.63 3.31
C GLU A 168 -4.57 23.88 4.49
N LEU A 169 -3.25 23.60 4.41
CA LEU A 169 -2.53 22.88 5.43
C LEU A 169 -2.32 23.77 6.66
N ARG A 170 -2.73 23.29 7.83
CA ARG A 170 -2.57 23.98 9.11
C ARG A 170 -2.27 22.98 10.24
N SER A 171 -1.63 23.44 11.28
CA SER A 171 -1.47 22.67 12.51
C SER A 171 -2.79 22.67 13.28
N LYS A 172 -3.25 21.46 13.67
CA LYS A 172 -4.58 21.20 14.27
C LYS A 172 -4.45 20.32 15.50
N ASP A 173 -5.29 20.57 16.49
CA ASP A 173 -5.44 19.68 17.62
C ASP A 173 -6.33 18.47 17.26
N TRP A 174 -5.98 17.29 17.72
CA TRP A 174 -6.78 16.10 17.50
C TRP A 174 -8.18 16.17 18.13
N ALA A 175 -8.36 17.00 19.17
CA ALA A 175 -9.66 17.25 19.79
C ALA A 175 -10.69 17.81 18.78
N GLU A 176 -10.23 18.52 17.72
CA GLU A 176 -11.13 19.00 16.66
C GLU A 176 -11.89 17.84 15.99
N PHE A 177 -11.24 16.67 15.87
CA PHE A 177 -11.79 15.49 15.22
C PHE A 177 -12.54 14.55 16.18
N ALA A 178 -12.46 14.78 17.47
CA ALA A 178 -13.24 14.08 18.49
C ALA A 178 -14.53 14.86 18.88
N ALA A 179 -14.66 16.12 18.45
CA ALA A 179 -15.77 17.00 18.78
C ALA A 179 -17.09 16.57 18.10
N PRO A 180 -18.25 16.89 18.69
CA PRO A 180 -19.55 16.71 18.04
C PRO A 180 -19.60 17.45 16.69
N GLY A 181 -20.02 16.76 15.63
CA GLY A 181 -20.08 17.30 14.27
C GLY A 181 -18.79 17.17 13.46
N ALA A 182 -17.70 16.67 14.05
CA ALA A 182 -16.48 16.36 13.31
C ALA A 182 -16.75 15.28 12.24
N PRO A 183 -15.98 15.28 11.14
CA PRO A 183 -16.06 14.23 10.14
C PRO A 183 -15.81 12.86 10.76
N LYS A 184 -16.66 11.89 10.43
CA LYS A 184 -16.46 10.52 10.89
C LYS A 184 -15.27 9.92 10.18
N MET A 185 -14.27 9.45 10.94
CA MET A 185 -13.07 8.82 10.38
C MET A 185 -13.32 7.34 10.11
N ASP A 186 -12.82 6.88 8.95
CA ASP A 186 -12.75 5.47 8.59
C ASP A 186 -11.42 4.87 9.05
N PHE A 187 -10.35 5.67 8.98
CA PHE A 187 -9.00 5.28 9.38
C PHE A 187 -8.35 6.36 10.26
N VAL A 188 -7.56 5.91 11.25
CA VAL A 188 -6.68 6.75 12.06
C VAL A 188 -5.29 6.15 12.05
N LEU A 189 -4.33 6.88 11.49
CA LEU A 189 -2.96 6.41 11.27
C LEU A 189 -1.97 7.29 12.04
N THR A 190 -1.33 6.72 13.06
CA THR A 190 -0.28 7.44 13.80
C THR A 190 1.05 7.34 13.07
N VAL A 191 1.70 8.48 12.81
CA VAL A 191 2.95 8.55 12.03
C VAL A 191 4.19 8.87 12.88
N CYS A 192 4.08 8.84 14.20
CA CYS A 192 5.21 8.93 15.13
C CYS A 192 4.98 8.06 16.36
N ASP A 193 6.07 7.49 16.91
CA ASP A 193 6.03 6.55 18.04
C ASP A 193 5.50 7.21 19.31
N LYS A 194 5.81 8.49 19.55
CA LYS A 194 5.33 9.22 20.71
C LYS A 194 3.81 9.33 20.73
N ALA A 195 3.19 9.73 19.62
CA ALA A 195 1.73 9.80 19.52
C ALA A 195 1.05 8.42 19.60
N ALA A 196 1.74 7.35 19.17
CA ALA A 196 1.23 5.98 19.30
C ALA A 196 1.17 5.51 20.77
N GLY A 197 2.05 6.04 21.64
CA GLY A 197 2.08 5.73 23.07
C GLY A 197 1.15 6.61 23.92
N GLU A 198 0.52 7.63 23.36
CA GLU A 198 -0.38 8.52 24.07
C GLU A 198 -1.81 7.94 24.16
N VAL A 199 -2.56 8.33 25.20
CA VAL A 199 -3.97 7.95 25.33
C VAL A 199 -4.78 8.73 24.30
N CYS A 200 -5.08 8.10 23.17
CA CYS A 200 -5.90 8.71 22.13
C CYS A 200 -7.33 8.96 22.58
N PRO A 201 -7.99 10.03 22.10
CA PRO A 201 -9.40 10.22 22.26
C PRO A 201 -10.20 9.04 21.70
N VAL A 202 -11.41 8.83 22.22
CA VAL A 202 -12.35 7.87 21.62
C VAL A 202 -12.91 8.49 20.35
N TRP A 203 -12.50 7.95 19.20
CA TRP A 203 -12.96 8.45 17.90
C TRP A 203 -14.39 8.03 17.60
N PRO A 204 -15.28 8.96 17.18
CA PRO A 204 -16.63 8.59 16.74
C PRO A 204 -16.58 7.59 15.58
N GLY A 205 -17.34 6.48 15.71
CA GLY A 205 -17.46 5.48 14.64
C GLY A 205 -16.46 4.35 14.66
N GLN A 206 -15.55 4.29 15.63
CA GLN A 206 -14.55 3.22 15.78
C GLN A 206 -13.74 2.98 14.49
N PRO A 207 -12.92 3.95 14.04
CA PRO A 207 -12.09 3.81 12.86
C PRO A 207 -11.11 2.64 12.97
N LEU A 208 -10.65 2.14 11.85
CA LEU A 208 -9.49 1.25 11.83
C LEU A 208 -8.24 2.06 12.18
N SER A 209 -7.45 1.58 13.12
CA SER A 209 -6.25 2.29 13.58
C SER A 209 -5.00 1.45 13.34
N ALA A 210 -3.95 2.08 12.81
CA ALA A 210 -2.65 1.47 12.64
C ALA A 210 -1.52 2.47 12.93
N HIS A 211 -0.32 1.92 13.18
CA HIS A 211 0.87 2.72 13.45
C HIS A 211 1.83 2.66 12.26
N TRP A 212 2.19 3.84 11.75
CA TRP A 212 3.11 4.05 10.63
C TRP A 212 4.28 4.94 11.06
N GLY A 213 4.93 4.61 12.18
CA GLY A 213 6.00 5.39 12.76
C GLY A 213 7.15 5.65 11.78
N ILE A 214 7.55 6.91 11.68
CA ILE A 214 8.73 7.36 10.93
C ILE A 214 9.56 8.32 11.79
N PRO A 215 10.89 8.37 11.58
CA PRO A 215 11.76 9.33 12.26
C PRO A 215 11.26 10.76 12.08
N ASP A 216 11.51 11.61 13.08
CA ASP A 216 11.11 13.02 13.01
C ASP A 216 12.09 13.83 12.18
N PRO A 217 11.73 14.29 10.96
CA PRO A 217 12.62 15.10 10.15
C PRO A 217 12.90 16.47 10.78
N ALA A 218 11.97 16.98 11.62
CA ALA A 218 12.15 18.24 12.31
C ALA A 218 13.16 18.17 13.47
N ALA A 219 13.54 16.97 13.92
CA ALA A 219 14.59 16.75 14.90
C ALA A 219 16.00 16.70 14.28
N ALA A 220 16.12 16.69 12.96
CA ALA A 220 17.41 16.69 12.27
C ALA A 220 18.15 18.01 12.54
N THR A 221 19.45 17.88 12.86
CA THR A 221 20.36 18.99 13.14
C THR A 221 21.58 18.93 12.22
N GLY A 222 22.27 20.05 12.04
CA GLY A 222 23.48 20.09 11.22
C GLY A 222 23.33 21.00 10.01
N SER A 223 23.91 20.58 8.85
CA SER A 223 23.83 21.38 7.62
C SER A 223 22.42 21.44 7.04
N ALA A 224 22.13 22.48 6.26
CA ALA A 224 20.85 22.61 5.55
C ALA A 224 20.57 21.40 4.65
N GLU A 225 21.60 20.85 4.00
CA GLU A 225 21.51 19.65 3.17
C GLU A 225 21.10 18.42 3.97
N HIS A 226 21.65 18.26 5.18
CA HIS A 226 21.30 17.13 6.05
C HIS A 226 19.84 17.21 6.51
N ILE A 227 19.37 18.42 6.84
CA ILE A 227 17.97 18.65 7.21
C ILE A 227 17.05 18.36 6.01
N ASP A 228 17.38 18.89 4.82
CA ASP A 228 16.60 18.66 3.60
C ASP A 228 16.53 17.18 3.23
N HIS A 229 17.62 16.44 3.47
CA HIS A 229 17.64 14.99 3.26
C HIS A 229 16.68 14.25 4.21
N ALA A 230 16.68 14.61 5.50
CA ALA A 230 15.77 14.02 6.48
C ALA A 230 14.29 14.26 6.12
N PHE A 231 13.93 15.44 5.61
CA PHE A 231 12.58 15.71 5.14
C PHE A 231 12.23 14.93 3.89
N THR A 232 13.19 14.80 2.96
CA THR A 232 13.01 14.01 1.72
C THR A 232 12.81 12.54 2.05
N ASP A 233 13.61 11.96 2.94
CA ASP A 233 13.46 10.57 3.36
C ASP A 233 12.10 10.31 4.01
N ALA A 234 11.68 11.18 4.93
CA ALA A 234 10.37 11.08 5.56
C ALA A 234 9.22 11.15 4.53
N PHE A 235 9.34 12.03 3.54
CA PHE A 235 8.38 12.17 2.45
C PHE A 235 8.30 10.90 1.59
N LEU A 236 9.43 10.33 1.19
CA LEU A 236 9.50 9.13 0.37
C LEU A 236 8.90 7.90 1.09
N VAL A 237 9.19 7.77 2.40
CA VAL A 237 8.58 6.72 3.24
C VAL A 237 7.06 6.85 3.24
N LEU A 238 6.56 8.05 3.51
CA LEU A 238 5.11 8.31 3.53
C LEU A 238 4.48 8.07 2.16
N GLN A 239 5.10 8.53 1.08
CA GLN A 239 4.62 8.33 -0.28
C GLN A 239 4.50 6.83 -0.61
N ARG A 240 5.51 6.03 -0.27
CA ARG A 240 5.48 4.58 -0.47
C ARG A 240 4.34 3.93 0.32
N ARG A 241 4.21 4.24 1.61
CA ARG A 241 3.14 3.67 2.46
C ARG A 241 1.76 4.06 1.99
N ILE A 242 1.57 5.31 1.60
CA ILE A 242 0.31 5.79 1.03
C ILE A 242 0.02 5.10 -0.30
N SER A 243 1.02 4.88 -1.16
CA SER A 243 0.84 4.11 -2.40
C SER A 243 0.42 2.67 -2.15
N LEU A 244 1.02 1.99 -1.16
CA LEU A 244 0.60 0.65 -0.74
C LEU A 244 -0.84 0.66 -0.20
N PHE A 245 -1.19 1.64 0.63
CA PHE A 245 -2.53 1.83 1.16
C PHE A 245 -3.56 2.02 0.03
N LEU A 246 -3.28 2.86 -0.95
CA LEU A 246 -4.17 3.13 -2.08
C LEU A 246 -4.44 1.89 -2.96
N ASN A 247 -3.53 0.92 -2.95
CA ASN A 247 -3.64 -0.34 -3.70
C ASN A 247 -4.37 -1.45 -2.92
N LEU A 248 -4.77 -1.21 -1.66
CA LEU A 248 -5.55 -2.20 -0.90
C LEU A 248 -6.94 -2.40 -1.53
N PRO A 249 -7.40 -3.65 -1.63
CA PRO A 249 -8.73 -3.97 -2.15
C PRO A 249 -9.80 -3.79 -1.04
N PHE A 250 -10.07 -2.54 -0.64
CA PHE A 250 -10.96 -2.17 0.47
C PHE A 250 -12.33 -2.83 0.43
N GLU A 251 -12.87 -3.04 -0.78
CA GLU A 251 -14.20 -3.63 -0.97
C GLU A 251 -14.21 -5.14 -0.73
N LYS A 252 -13.03 -5.80 -0.78
CA LYS A 252 -12.89 -7.26 -0.73
C LYS A 252 -12.34 -7.76 0.61
N LEU A 253 -11.79 -6.87 1.45
CA LEU A 253 -11.18 -7.26 2.71
C LEU A 253 -12.17 -7.13 3.87
N ALA A 254 -12.26 -8.18 4.67
CA ALA A 254 -12.92 -8.09 5.97
C ALA A 254 -12.13 -7.13 6.89
N ARG A 255 -12.81 -6.50 7.84
CA ARG A 255 -12.22 -5.48 8.74
C ARG A 255 -10.92 -5.95 9.43
N LEU A 256 -10.85 -7.21 9.88
CA LEU A 256 -9.65 -7.77 10.51
C LEU A 256 -8.49 -7.95 9.53
N SER A 257 -8.77 -8.40 8.32
CA SER A 257 -7.73 -8.53 7.28
C SER A 257 -7.19 -7.17 6.86
N LEU A 258 -8.07 -6.18 6.74
CA LEU A 258 -7.66 -4.82 6.42
C LEU A 258 -6.80 -4.21 7.54
N LEU A 259 -7.13 -4.48 8.81
CA LEU A 259 -6.30 -4.03 9.94
C LEU A 259 -4.89 -4.63 9.87
N LYS A 260 -4.78 -5.90 9.53
CA LYS A 260 -3.48 -6.57 9.37
C LYS A 260 -2.66 -5.93 8.24
N GLU A 261 -3.25 -5.74 7.06
CA GLU A 261 -2.59 -5.06 5.94
C GLU A 261 -2.10 -3.65 6.31
N LEU A 262 -2.91 -2.88 7.05
CA LEU A 262 -2.51 -1.57 7.56
C LEU A 262 -1.31 -1.62 8.50
N GLN A 263 -1.23 -2.64 9.36
CA GLN A 263 -0.09 -2.85 10.26
C GLN A 263 1.15 -3.26 9.48
N ASP A 264 1.02 -4.15 8.50
CA ASP A 264 2.11 -4.63 7.65
C ASP A 264 2.72 -3.48 6.82
N ILE A 265 1.89 -2.56 6.30
CA ILE A 265 2.36 -1.32 5.65
C ILE A 265 3.21 -0.47 6.60
N GLY A 266 2.79 -0.34 7.88
CA GLY A 266 3.50 0.43 8.89
C GLY A 266 4.89 -0.12 9.21
N THR A 267 5.08 -1.43 9.09
CA THR A 267 6.35 -2.13 9.39
C THR A 267 7.21 -2.39 8.15
N ALA A 268 6.71 -2.08 6.95
CA ALA A 268 7.46 -2.25 5.71
C ALA A 268 8.77 -1.46 5.75
N ARG A 269 9.90 -2.18 5.68
CA ARG A 269 11.24 -1.59 5.69
C ARG A 269 11.58 -0.99 4.33
N HIS A 270 12.44 0.02 4.36
CA HIS A 270 13.16 0.49 3.18
C HIS A 270 14.27 -0.51 2.86
N ASP A 271 14.07 -1.37 1.88
CA ASP A 271 15.16 -2.03 1.17
C ASP A 271 15.35 -1.35 -0.18
#